data_1985b4d55253d85023cd78f4bfb917fc
#
_entry.id   1985b4d55253d85023cd78f4bfb917fc
#
_cell.length_a   1.000
_cell.length_b   1.000
_cell.length_c   1.000
_cell.angle_alpha   90.00
_cell.angle_beta   90.00
_cell.angle_gamma   90.00
#
_symmetry.space_group_name_H-M   'P 1'
#
loop_
_entity.id
_entity.type
_entity.pdbx_description
1 polymer ?
#
loop_
_entity_poly.entity_id
_entity_poly.type
_entity_poly.pdbx_seq_one_letter_code
_entity_poly.pdbx_strand_id
1 'polypeptide(L)'
;SVGNYIASSLKGKGNIVELTGLSGSTPAMERHQGFMAAISKFPDIKLIDKADAAWERGPAEIEMDSMLRRHPKIDAVYAHNDRIAPGAYQAAKMAGREKEMIFVGIDALPGKGNGLELVLDSVLDATFIYPTNGDKVLQLAMDILEKKPYPKETVMNTAVVDRTNAHVMQLQTTHISELDKKIETLNGRIGGYLSQVATQQVVLYGSLIILLLVAGLLLVVYKSLRSKNRLNKELFKQKQQLEEQRDKLEEQRDQLIQLSHQLEEATHAKL
;
A
#
# COMPACT_ATOMS: atom_id res chain seq x y z
N SER A 1 -19.56 -24.15 16.86
CA SER A 1 -18.40 -24.91 16.38
C SER A 1 -18.79 -25.97 15.37
N VAL A 2 -17.85 -26.42 14.54
CA VAL A 2 -18.05 -27.46 13.52
C VAL A 2 -18.70 -28.72 14.14
N GLY A 3 -18.18 -29.22 15.25
CA GLY A 3 -18.71 -30.43 15.91
C GLY A 3 -20.17 -30.29 16.30
N ASN A 4 -20.61 -29.14 16.78
CA ASN A 4 -22.05 -28.95 17.11
C ASN A 4 -22.92 -28.94 15.85
N TYR A 5 -22.45 -28.35 14.74
CA TYR A 5 -23.15 -28.34 13.47
C TYR A 5 -23.31 -29.76 12.93
N ILE A 6 -22.24 -30.54 12.86
CA ILE A 6 -22.25 -31.92 12.39
C ILE A 6 -23.19 -32.76 13.27
N ALA A 7 -23.06 -32.65 14.60
CA ALA A 7 -23.92 -33.37 15.53
C ALA A 7 -25.41 -33.03 15.35
N SER A 8 -25.73 -31.76 15.15
CA SER A 8 -27.09 -31.31 14.86
C SER A 8 -27.61 -31.84 13.52
N SER A 9 -26.79 -31.77 12.46
CA SER A 9 -27.12 -32.27 11.12
C SER A 9 -27.38 -33.78 11.12
N LEU A 10 -26.60 -34.54 11.90
CA LEU A 10 -26.74 -35.98 12.07
C LEU A 10 -27.76 -36.37 13.17
N LYS A 11 -28.48 -35.40 13.76
CA LYS A 11 -29.45 -35.62 14.82
C LYS A 11 -28.87 -36.38 16.04
N GLY A 12 -27.61 -36.12 16.35
CA GLY A 12 -26.88 -36.64 17.49
C GLY A 12 -26.30 -38.04 17.34
N LYS A 13 -26.37 -38.68 16.15
CA LYS A 13 -25.89 -40.06 15.94
C LYS A 13 -25.26 -40.22 14.57
N GLY A 14 -24.01 -40.75 14.52
CA GLY A 14 -23.34 -41.05 13.26
C GLY A 14 -21.83 -41.26 13.38
N ASN A 15 -21.26 -41.72 12.28
CA ASN A 15 -19.83 -41.99 12.13
C ASN A 15 -19.16 -40.82 11.35
N ILE A 16 -18.17 -40.23 11.93
CA ILE A 16 -17.44 -39.09 11.34
C ILE A 16 -16.01 -39.51 11.03
N VAL A 17 -15.49 -39.07 9.90
CA VAL A 17 -14.06 -39.11 9.62
C VAL A 17 -13.50 -37.69 9.60
N GLU A 18 -12.23 -37.52 10.02
CA GLU A 18 -11.58 -36.24 10.14
C GLU A 18 -10.32 -36.20 9.26
N LEU A 19 -10.27 -35.22 8.35
CA LEU A 19 -9.09 -34.94 7.54
C LEU A 19 -8.43 -33.70 8.09
N THR A 20 -7.27 -33.87 8.71
CA THR A 20 -6.59 -32.80 9.43
C THR A 20 -5.67 -32.00 8.52
N GLY A 21 -5.30 -30.80 8.99
CA GLY A 21 -4.13 -30.11 8.45
C GLY A 21 -2.83 -30.80 8.88
N LEU A 22 -1.70 -30.20 8.50
CA LEU A 22 -0.36 -30.71 8.77
C LEU A 22 -0.18 -31.07 10.23
N SER A 23 0.21 -32.31 10.49
CA SER A 23 0.48 -32.82 11.83
C SER A 23 1.50 -31.96 12.58
N GLY A 24 1.23 -31.67 13.85
CA GLY A 24 2.06 -30.82 14.70
C GLY A 24 1.83 -29.31 14.52
N SER A 25 1.07 -28.85 13.52
CA SER A 25 0.71 -27.45 13.41
C SER A 25 -0.35 -27.06 14.46
N THR A 26 -0.16 -25.92 15.11
CA THR A 26 -1.09 -25.41 16.14
C THR A 26 -2.54 -25.35 15.64
N PRO A 27 -2.84 -24.83 14.43
CA PRO A 27 -4.21 -24.79 13.95
C PRO A 27 -4.85 -26.18 13.77
N ALA A 28 -4.08 -27.20 13.34
CA ALA A 28 -4.60 -28.55 13.20
C ALA A 28 -4.91 -29.17 14.58
N MET A 29 -4.04 -28.98 15.55
CA MET A 29 -4.24 -29.46 16.93
C MET A 29 -5.45 -28.79 17.58
N GLU A 30 -5.58 -27.48 17.48
CA GLU A 30 -6.68 -26.72 18.08
C GLU A 30 -8.03 -27.04 17.44
N ARG A 31 -8.08 -27.19 16.11
CA ARG A 31 -9.29 -27.61 15.39
C ARG A 31 -9.73 -29.00 15.82
N HIS A 32 -8.82 -29.95 15.93
CA HIS A 32 -9.10 -31.28 16.43
C HIS A 32 -9.62 -31.27 17.89
N GLN A 33 -8.92 -30.58 18.79
CA GLN A 33 -9.31 -30.47 20.19
C GLN A 33 -10.69 -29.83 20.34
N GLY A 34 -10.95 -28.71 19.65
CA GLY A 34 -12.24 -28.05 19.67
C GLY A 34 -13.38 -28.90 19.07
N PHE A 35 -13.07 -29.68 18.05
CA PHE A 35 -14.00 -30.64 17.46
C PHE A 35 -14.34 -31.76 18.45
N MET A 36 -13.34 -32.40 19.04
CA MET A 36 -13.51 -33.46 20.04
C MET A 36 -14.29 -32.99 21.27
N ALA A 37 -13.97 -31.78 21.77
CA ALA A 37 -14.72 -31.20 22.90
C ALA A 37 -16.20 -30.94 22.59
N ALA A 38 -16.52 -30.67 21.32
CA ALA A 38 -17.89 -30.49 20.91
C ALA A 38 -18.65 -31.80 20.77
N ILE A 39 -18.10 -32.81 20.07
CA ILE A 39 -18.77 -34.08 19.81
C ILE A 39 -18.85 -34.99 21.06
N SER A 40 -17.95 -34.81 22.05
CA SER A 40 -18.02 -35.57 23.31
C SER A 40 -19.34 -35.41 24.09
N LYS A 41 -20.12 -34.37 23.77
CA LYS A 41 -21.46 -34.13 24.33
C LYS A 41 -22.55 -35.02 23.71
N PHE A 42 -22.21 -35.73 22.64
CA PHE A 42 -23.13 -36.58 21.85
C PHE A 42 -22.62 -38.03 21.82
N PRO A 43 -23.05 -38.90 22.74
CA PRO A 43 -22.47 -40.24 22.91
C PRO A 43 -22.61 -41.17 21.69
N ASP A 44 -23.62 -40.93 20.86
CA ASP A 44 -23.85 -41.70 19.61
C ASP A 44 -23.12 -41.13 18.38
N ILE A 45 -22.39 -40.03 18.52
CA ILE A 45 -21.49 -39.52 17.51
C ILE A 45 -20.09 -40.12 17.74
N LYS A 46 -19.53 -40.72 16.70
CA LYS A 46 -18.23 -41.41 16.78
C LYS A 46 -17.28 -40.86 15.73
N LEU A 47 -16.11 -40.38 16.16
CA LEU A 47 -14.97 -40.19 15.27
C LEU A 47 -14.35 -41.60 15.05
N ILE A 48 -14.57 -42.15 13.85
CA ILE A 48 -14.15 -43.51 13.52
C ILE A 48 -12.78 -43.60 12.85
N ASP A 49 -12.33 -42.49 12.23
CA ASP A 49 -11.04 -42.43 11.57
C ASP A 49 -10.54 -40.98 11.46
N LYS A 50 -9.21 -40.82 11.42
CA LYS A 50 -8.55 -39.52 11.30
C LYS A 50 -7.24 -39.68 10.51
N ALA A 51 -7.00 -38.80 9.53
CA ALA A 51 -5.76 -38.77 8.77
C ALA A 51 -5.26 -37.36 8.52
N ASP A 52 -3.94 -37.25 8.31
CA ASP A 52 -3.28 -35.98 7.98
C ASP A 52 -3.38 -35.75 6.47
N ALA A 53 -4.07 -34.70 6.08
CA ALA A 53 -4.19 -34.25 4.68
C ALA A 53 -3.23 -33.09 4.35
N ALA A 54 -2.31 -32.73 5.24
CA ALA A 54 -1.26 -31.71 5.05
C ALA A 54 -1.79 -30.35 4.51
N TRP A 55 -3.03 -29.97 4.81
CA TRP A 55 -3.77 -28.82 4.27
C TRP A 55 -4.03 -28.85 2.76
N GLU A 56 -3.84 -30.00 2.09
CA GLU A 56 -3.85 -30.11 0.65
C GLU A 56 -4.92 -31.07 0.11
N ARG A 57 -5.44 -30.76 -1.10
CA ARG A 57 -6.45 -31.55 -1.78
C ARG A 57 -5.99 -32.98 -2.15
N GLY A 58 -4.78 -33.11 -2.69
CA GLY A 58 -4.26 -34.40 -3.16
C GLY A 58 -4.11 -35.43 -2.03
N PRO A 59 -3.40 -35.13 -0.94
CA PRO A 59 -3.36 -36.00 0.23
C PRO A 59 -4.75 -36.33 0.79
N ALA A 60 -5.66 -35.35 0.84
CA ALA A 60 -7.03 -35.58 1.29
C ALA A 60 -7.82 -36.60 0.43
N GLU A 61 -7.62 -36.57 -0.89
CA GLU A 61 -8.24 -37.53 -1.81
C GLU A 61 -7.71 -38.96 -1.55
N ILE A 62 -6.40 -39.12 -1.34
CA ILE A 62 -5.76 -40.42 -1.05
C ILE A 62 -6.25 -40.98 0.30
N GLU A 63 -6.24 -40.14 1.33
CA GLU A 63 -6.65 -40.56 2.67
C GLU A 63 -8.14 -40.90 2.74
N MET A 64 -8.99 -40.11 2.09
CA MET A 64 -10.43 -40.37 2.02
C MET A 64 -10.74 -41.66 1.27
N ASP A 65 -10.08 -41.94 0.14
CA ASP A 65 -10.22 -43.19 -0.58
C ASP A 65 -9.85 -44.39 0.31
N SER A 66 -8.77 -44.26 1.10
CA SER A 66 -8.41 -45.30 2.09
C SER A 66 -9.44 -45.46 3.20
N MET A 67 -10.03 -44.37 3.72
CA MET A 67 -11.08 -44.40 4.73
C MET A 67 -12.36 -45.05 4.20
N LEU A 68 -12.74 -44.74 2.96
CA LEU A 68 -13.94 -45.34 2.30
C LEU A 68 -13.85 -46.85 2.15
N ARG A 69 -12.65 -47.38 1.92
CA ARG A 69 -12.39 -48.84 1.86
C ARG A 69 -12.46 -49.51 3.24
N ARG A 70 -12.01 -48.81 4.30
CA ARG A 70 -12.03 -49.35 5.67
C ARG A 70 -13.39 -49.28 6.34
N HIS A 71 -14.19 -48.28 6.00
CA HIS A 71 -15.42 -47.97 6.69
C HIS A 71 -16.64 -48.07 5.76
N PRO A 72 -17.50 -49.08 5.93
CA PRO A 72 -18.68 -49.27 5.09
C PRO A 72 -19.73 -48.17 5.30
N LYS A 73 -19.64 -47.44 6.43
CA LYS A 73 -20.56 -46.34 6.75
C LYS A 73 -19.84 -45.17 7.34
N ILE A 74 -19.90 -44.04 6.61
CA ILE A 74 -19.44 -42.71 7.01
C ILE A 74 -20.62 -41.78 6.83
N ASP A 75 -21.00 -41.05 7.88
CA ASP A 75 -22.13 -40.12 7.87
C ASP A 75 -21.68 -38.66 7.71
N ALA A 76 -20.43 -38.33 8.07
CA ALA A 76 -19.87 -37.00 7.87
C ALA A 76 -18.36 -37.04 7.66
N VAL A 77 -17.87 -36.04 6.89
CA VAL A 77 -16.47 -35.74 6.71
C VAL A 77 -16.21 -34.35 7.27
N TYR A 78 -15.34 -34.27 8.26
CA TYR A 78 -14.82 -33.02 8.75
C TYR A 78 -13.44 -32.75 8.12
N ALA A 79 -13.35 -31.78 7.22
CA ALA A 79 -12.12 -31.29 6.64
C ALA A 79 -11.65 -30.05 7.40
N HIS A 80 -10.40 -30.04 7.83
CA HIS A 80 -9.86 -28.92 8.62
C HIS A 80 -9.87 -27.58 7.88
N ASN A 81 -9.88 -27.59 6.54
CA ASN A 81 -10.12 -26.39 5.73
C ASN A 81 -10.88 -26.71 4.44
N ASP A 82 -11.34 -25.68 3.76
CA ASP A 82 -12.07 -25.78 2.50
C ASP A 82 -11.20 -26.29 1.33
N ARG A 83 -9.87 -26.27 1.47
CA ARG A 83 -8.94 -26.77 0.46
C ARG A 83 -8.81 -28.30 0.49
N ILE A 84 -8.94 -28.89 1.67
CA ILE A 84 -8.97 -30.35 1.91
C ILE A 84 -10.28 -30.96 1.37
N ALA A 85 -11.39 -30.29 1.60
CA ALA A 85 -12.74 -30.84 1.36
C ALA A 85 -12.99 -31.29 -0.08
N PRO A 86 -12.58 -30.59 -1.17
CA PRO A 86 -12.76 -31.09 -2.54
C PRO A 86 -12.05 -32.41 -2.84
N GLY A 87 -10.92 -32.66 -2.18
CA GLY A 87 -10.23 -33.95 -2.30
C GLY A 87 -11.06 -35.09 -1.72
N ALA A 88 -11.56 -34.89 -0.50
CA ALA A 88 -12.44 -35.85 0.15
C ALA A 88 -13.72 -36.12 -0.65
N TYR A 89 -14.35 -35.03 -1.12
CA TYR A 89 -15.56 -35.13 -1.95
C TYR A 89 -15.28 -35.90 -3.26
N GLN A 90 -14.15 -35.63 -3.92
CA GLN A 90 -13.78 -36.31 -5.17
C GLN A 90 -13.58 -37.81 -4.95
N ALA A 91 -12.90 -38.23 -3.88
CA ALA A 91 -12.74 -39.64 -3.54
C ALA A 91 -14.11 -40.32 -3.28
N ALA A 92 -14.98 -39.66 -2.51
CA ALA A 92 -16.32 -40.14 -2.25
C ALA A 92 -17.16 -40.27 -3.54
N LYS A 93 -17.04 -39.28 -4.44
CA LYS A 93 -17.73 -39.29 -5.74
C LYS A 93 -17.23 -40.42 -6.65
N MET A 94 -15.93 -40.66 -6.67
CA MET A 94 -15.36 -41.79 -7.43
C MET A 94 -15.85 -43.14 -6.90
N ALA A 95 -16.07 -43.24 -5.59
CA ALA A 95 -16.65 -44.42 -4.94
C ALA A 95 -18.18 -44.49 -5.06
N GLY A 96 -18.87 -43.49 -5.64
CA GLY A 96 -20.32 -43.40 -5.75
C GLY A 96 -21.04 -43.19 -4.40
N ARG A 97 -20.32 -42.67 -3.40
CA ARG A 97 -20.77 -42.54 -2.00
C ARG A 97 -20.92 -41.10 -1.50
N GLU A 98 -20.73 -40.09 -2.36
CA GLU A 98 -20.77 -38.69 -1.98
C GLU A 98 -22.10 -38.22 -1.39
N LYS A 99 -23.19 -38.93 -1.70
CA LYS A 99 -24.54 -38.63 -1.19
C LYS A 99 -24.87 -39.28 0.14
N GLU A 100 -24.00 -40.18 0.63
CA GLU A 100 -24.20 -40.90 1.90
C GLU A 100 -23.78 -40.06 3.11
N MET A 101 -22.98 -38.97 2.90
CA MET A 101 -22.33 -38.22 3.95
C MET A 101 -22.37 -36.71 3.71
N ILE A 102 -22.30 -35.95 4.79
CA ILE A 102 -22.12 -34.49 4.72
C ILE A 102 -20.65 -34.12 4.76
N PHE A 103 -20.26 -33.05 4.03
CA PHE A 103 -18.92 -32.52 3.98
C PHE A 103 -18.89 -31.14 4.62
N VAL A 104 -18.04 -30.95 5.62
CA VAL A 104 -17.92 -29.70 6.36
C VAL A 104 -16.46 -29.22 6.37
N GLY A 105 -16.27 -27.95 5.98
CA GLY A 105 -14.98 -27.30 5.94
C GLY A 105 -14.84 -26.13 6.90
N ILE A 106 -13.74 -25.42 6.79
CA ILE A 106 -13.45 -24.16 7.48
C ILE A 106 -12.71 -23.27 6.50
N ASP A 107 -12.92 -22.00 6.59
CA ASP A 107 -12.31 -20.78 6.05
C ASP A 107 -13.37 -19.87 5.42
N ALA A 108 -14.35 -20.42 4.69
CA ALA A 108 -15.45 -19.69 4.03
C ALA A 108 -14.93 -18.54 3.12
N LEU A 109 -13.82 -18.77 2.44
CA LEU A 109 -13.24 -17.77 1.56
C LEU A 109 -14.09 -17.56 0.31
N PRO A 110 -14.20 -16.31 -0.19
CA PRO A 110 -14.84 -16.01 -1.47
C PRO A 110 -13.94 -16.38 -2.65
N GLY A 111 -14.55 -16.48 -3.84
CA GLY A 111 -13.84 -16.70 -5.09
C GLY A 111 -13.90 -18.14 -5.58
N LYS A 112 -13.41 -18.32 -6.81
CA LYS A 112 -13.54 -19.60 -7.54
C LYS A 112 -12.77 -20.72 -6.84
N GLY A 113 -13.46 -21.85 -6.62
CA GLY A 113 -12.91 -23.04 -5.97
C GLY A 113 -12.73 -22.92 -4.46
N ASN A 114 -13.18 -21.82 -3.84
CA ASN A 114 -13.10 -21.59 -2.41
C ASN A 114 -14.42 -21.91 -1.69
N GLY A 115 -14.41 -21.87 -0.36
CA GLY A 115 -15.48 -22.38 0.49
C GLY A 115 -16.89 -21.91 0.15
N LEU A 116 -17.09 -20.61 -0.16
CA LEU A 116 -18.41 -20.10 -0.53
C LEU A 116 -18.94 -20.75 -1.83
N GLU A 117 -18.11 -20.86 -2.86
CA GLU A 117 -18.47 -21.52 -4.11
C GLU A 117 -18.70 -23.02 -3.90
N LEU A 118 -17.86 -23.68 -3.10
CA LEU A 118 -18.00 -25.11 -2.81
C LEU A 118 -19.35 -25.44 -2.11
N VAL A 119 -19.84 -24.54 -1.26
CA VAL A 119 -21.19 -24.69 -0.66
C VAL A 119 -22.27 -24.48 -1.71
N LEU A 120 -22.15 -23.48 -2.58
CA LEU A 120 -23.13 -23.24 -3.66
C LEU A 120 -23.15 -24.36 -4.67
N ASP A 121 -21.99 -24.94 -4.99
CA ASP A 121 -21.86 -26.10 -5.91
C ASP A 121 -22.18 -27.44 -5.26
N SER A 122 -22.57 -27.44 -3.99
CA SER A 122 -22.92 -28.65 -3.26
C SER A 122 -21.79 -29.68 -3.10
N VAL A 123 -20.56 -29.20 -3.08
CA VAL A 123 -19.36 -29.94 -2.70
C VAL A 123 -19.21 -29.95 -1.17
N LEU A 124 -19.55 -28.85 -0.53
CA LEU A 124 -19.64 -28.70 0.91
C LEU A 124 -21.12 -28.52 1.32
N ASP A 125 -21.54 -29.13 2.42
CA ASP A 125 -22.81 -28.82 3.07
C ASP A 125 -22.70 -27.57 3.92
N ALA A 126 -21.52 -27.35 4.52
CA ALA A 126 -21.20 -26.11 5.26
C ALA A 126 -19.72 -25.85 5.32
N THR A 127 -19.38 -24.58 5.49
CA THR A 127 -18.07 -24.13 5.90
C THR A 127 -18.19 -23.13 7.04
N PHE A 128 -17.10 -22.86 7.75
CA PHE A 128 -17.07 -21.94 8.88
C PHE A 128 -16.14 -20.78 8.60
N ILE A 129 -16.61 -19.57 8.87
CA ILE A 129 -15.76 -18.38 8.72
C ILE A 129 -14.59 -18.47 9.71
N TYR A 130 -13.37 -18.30 9.19
CA TYR A 130 -12.16 -18.15 9.99
C TYR A 130 -11.70 -16.68 9.96
N PRO A 131 -12.09 -15.88 10.97
CA PRO A 131 -11.75 -14.46 10.99
C PRO A 131 -10.27 -14.25 11.27
N THR A 132 -9.57 -13.56 10.39
CA THR A 132 -8.14 -13.24 10.57
C THR A 132 -7.93 -12.03 11.47
N ASN A 133 -8.89 -11.07 11.50
CA ASN A 133 -8.88 -9.86 12.34
C ASN A 133 -7.49 -9.18 12.42
N GLY A 134 -6.81 -9.00 11.29
CA GLY A 134 -5.47 -8.41 11.23
C GLY A 134 -5.38 -7.01 11.86
N ASP A 135 -6.45 -6.23 11.79
CA ASP A 135 -6.62 -4.95 12.45
C ASP A 135 -6.50 -5.06 13.98
N LYS A 136 -7.18 -6.04 14.58
CA LYS A 136 -7.12 -6.30 16.03
C LYS A 136 -5.75 -6.83 16.47
N VAL A 137 -5.12 -7.66 15.63
CA VAL A 137 -3.75 -8.15 15.88
C VAL A 137 -2.76 -6.99 15.88
N LEU A 138 -2.87 -6.07 14.90
CA LEU A 138 -2.02 -4.88 14.83
C LEU A 138 -2.26 -3.96 16.05
N GLN A 139 -3.53 -3.72 16.39
CA GLN A 139 -3.86 -2.90 17.57
C GLN A 139 -3.29 -3.51 18.85
N LEU A 140 -3.42 -4.83 19.03
CA LEU A 140 -2.85 -5.54 20.17
C LEU A 140 -1.33 -5.41 20.24
N ALA A 141 -0.66 -5.52 19.09
CA ALA A 141 0.79 -5.33 19.00
C ALA A 141 1.20 -3.90 19.42
N MET A 142 0.46 -2.89 18.97
CA MET A 142 0.68 -1.50 19.37
C MET A 142 0.47 -1.30 20.88
N ASP A 143 -0.61 -1.85 21.44
CA ASP A 143 -0.89 -1.75 22.88
C ASP A 143 0.23 -2.38 23.73
N ILE A 144 0.77 -3.52 23.27
CA ILE A 144 1.93 -4.17 23.94
C ILE A 144 3.17 -3.27 23.88
N LEU A 145 3.49 -2.70 22.72
CA LEU A 145 4.66 -1.83 22.53
C LEU A 145 4.54 -0.53 23.36
N GLU A 146 3.33 0.01 23.47
CA GLU A 146 3.03 1.20 24.24
C GLU A 146 2.83 0.91 25.74
N LYS A 147 3.01 -0.36 26.18
CA LYS A 147 2.81 -0.82 27.56
C LYS A 147 1.41 -0.55 28.11
N LYS A 148 0.42 -0.54 27.25
CA LYS A 148 -1.00 -0.44 27.62
C LYS A 148 -1.52 -1.79 28.14
N PRO A 149 -2.58 -1.80 28.97
CA PRO A 149 -3.28 -3.04 29.32
C PRO A 149 -3.84 -3.73 28.08
N TYR A 150 -3.63 -5.03 27.95
CA TYR A 150 -4.15 -5.83 26.86
C TYR A 150 -4.68 -7.19 27.36
N PRO A 151 -5.69 -7.77 26.68
CA PRO A 151 -6.17 -9.11 27.02
C PRO A 151 -5.13 -10.16 26.61
N LYS A 152 -4.84 -11.10 27.51
CA LYS A 152 -3.93 -12.22 27.21
C LYS A 152 -4.52 -13.21 26.22
N GLU A 153 -5.84 -13.27 26.13
CA GLU A 153 -6.58 -14.16 25.28
C GLU A 153 -7.71 -13.39 24.60
N THR A 154 -7.86 -13.57 23.30
CA THR A 154 -8.92 -12.94 22.50
C THR A 154 -9.69 -14.03 21.76
N VAL A 155 -10.93 -14.26 22.17
CA VAL A 155 -11.82 -15.21 21.49
C VAL A 155 -12.47 -14.53 20.30
N MET A 156 -12.30 -15.13 19.13
CA MET A 156 -12.92 -14.63 17.88
C MET A 156 -14.22 -15.39 17.60
N ASN A 157 -15.25 -14.65 17.18
CA ASN A 157 -16.51 -15.25 16.80
C ASN A 157 -16.39 -15.85 15.39
N THR A 158 -16.97 -17.03 15.20
CA THR A 158 -17.13 -17.69 13.91
C THR A 158 -18.62 -17.83 13.58
N ALA A 159 -18.93 -17.96 12.31
CA ALA A 159 -20.29 -18.24 11.83
C ALA A 159 -20.25 -19.37 10.80
N VAL A 160 -21.31 -20.14 10.77
CA VAL A 160 -21.53 -21.17 9.74
C VAL A 160 -22.03 -20.53 8.45
N VAL A 161 -21.51 -21.00 7.34
CA VAL A 161 -22.01 -20.70 6.00
C VAL A 161 -22.47 -22.05 5.40
N ASP A 162 -23.75 -22.13 5.15
CA ASP A 162 -24.39 -23.26 4.48
C ASP A 162 -25.28 -22.78 3.32
N ARG A 163 -26.05 -23.66 2.70
CA ARG A 163 -26.88 -23.29 1.55
C ARG A 163 -27.90 -22.19 1.83
N THR A 164 -28.26 -21.96 3.09
CA THR A 164 -29.30 -20.98 3.47
C THR A 164 -28.75 -19.55 3.40
N ASN A 165 -27.44 -19.35 3.59
CA ASN A 165 -26.82 -18.03 3.65
C ASN A 165 -25.64 -17.85 2.69
N ALA A 166 -25.12 -18.91 2.06
CA ALA A 166 -23.92 -18.81 1.19
C ALA A 166 -24.07 -17.78 0.05
N HIS A 167 -25.26 -17.71 -0.56
CA HIS A 167 -25.52 -16.77 -1.64
C HIS A 167 -25.44 -15.30 -1.17
N VAL A 168 -26.03 -15.01 -0.01
CA VAL A 168 -25.97 -13.67 0.59
C VAL A 168 -24.55 -13.32 0.96
N MET A 169 -23.79 -14.26 1.55
CA MET A 169 -22.38 -14.08 1.87
C MET A 169 -21.53 -13.83 0.62
N GLN A 170 -21.79 -14.54 -0.47
CA GLN A 170 -21.09 -14.32 -1.74
C GLN A 170 -21.34 -12.91 -2.29
N LEU A 171 -22.60 -12.44 -2.28
CA LEU A 171 -22.94 -11.10 -2.72
C LEU A 171 -22.23 -10.03 -1.86
N GLN A 172 -22.25 -10.18 -0.54
CA GLN A 172 -21.59 -9.25 0.37
C GLN A 172 -20.08 -9.22 0.16
N THR A 173 -19.42 -10.38 0.06
CA THR A 173 -17.97 -10.44 -0.13
C THR A 173 -17.54 -9.91 -1.50
N THR A 174 -18.34 -10.13 -2.55
CA THR A 174 -18.11 -9.54 -3.87
C THR A 174 -18.20 -8.01 -3.80
N HIS A 175 -19.24 -7.50 -3.15
CA HIS A 175 -19.41 -6.04 -2.98
C HIS A 175 -18.25 -5.41 -2.17
N ILE A 176 -17.82 -6.05 -1.09
CA ILE A 176 -16.65 -5.60 -0.31
C ILE A 176 -15.42 -5.56 -1.20
N SER A 177 -15.15 -6.62 -1.98
CA SER A 177 -14.01 -6.66 -2.90
C SER A 177 -14.03 -5.55 -3.96
N GLU A 178 -15.22 -5.21 -4.47
CA GLU A 178 -15.39 -4.08 -5.40
C GLU A 178 -15.11 -2.73 -4.73
N LEU A 179 -15.57 -2.56 -3.49
CA LEU A 179 -15.29 -1.36 -2.70
C LEU A 179 -13.79 -1.20 -2.41
N ASP A 180 -13.12 -2.28 -2.03
CA ASP A 180 -11.67 -2.28 -1.78
C ASP A 180 -10.88 -1.87 -3.03
N LYS A 181 -11.22 -2.42 -4.20
CA LYS A 181 -10.62 -2.00 -5.47
C LYS A 181 -10.86 -0.52 -5.78
N LYS A 182 -12.05 -0.02 -5.47
CA LYS A 182 -12.38 1.39 -5.65
C LYS A 182 -11.57 2.29 -4.71
N ILE A 183 -11.42 1.88 -3.45
CA ILE A 183 -10.59 2.58 -2.46
C ILE A 183 -9.14 2.61 -2.91
N GLU A 184 -8.59 1.49 -3.35
CA GLU A 184 -7.21 1.41 -3.87
C GLU A 184 -7.00 2.34 -5.07
N THR A 185 -7.94 2.35 -6.01
CA THR A 185 -7.92 3.24 -7.18
C THR A 185 -7.97 4.72 -6.76
N LEU A 186 -8.82 5.07 -5.79
CA LEU A 186 -8.93 6.45 -5.28
C LEU A 186 -7.65 6.87 -4.55
N ASN A 187 -7.08 6.01 -3.73
CA ASN A 187 -5.81 6.27 -3.03
C ASN A 187 -4.66 6.49 -4.03
N GLY A 188 -4.60 5.70 -5.09
CA GLY A 188 -3.63 5.90 -6.19
C GLY A 188 -3.79 7.26 -6.87
N ARG A 189 -5.03 7.70 -7.14
CA ARG A 189 -5.31 9.04 -7.69
C ARG A 189 -4.91 10.16 -6.74
N ILE A 190 -5.23 10.04 -5.46
CA ILE A 190 -4.84 11.02 -4.43
C ILE A 190 -3.32 11.15 -4.38
N GLY A 191 -2.58 10.03 -4.36
CA GLY A 191 -1.11 10.02 -4.42
C GLY A 191 -0.57 10.75 -5.66
N GLY A 192 -1.17 10.52 -6.82
CA GLY A 192 -0.83 11.22 -8.06
C GLY A 192 -1.07 12.73 -7.98
N TYR A 193 -2.21 13.17 -7.46
CA TYR A 193 -2.50 14.60 -7.26
C TYR A 193 -1.53 15.27 -6.27
N LEU A 194 -1.22 14.62 -5.16
CA LEU A 194 -0.25 15.15 -4.19
C LEU A 194 1.14 15.33 -4.81
N SER A 195 1.60 14.35 -5.58
CA SER A 195 2.86 14.45 -6.34
C SER A 195 2.84 15.59 -7.35
N GLN A 196 1.74 15.76 -8.08
CA GLN A 196 1.57 16.84 -9.05
C GLN A 196 1.59 18.22 -8.37
N VAL A 197 0.89 18.38 -7.24
CA VAL A 197 0.90 19.63 -6.46
C VAL A 197 2.29 19.95 -5.95
N ALA A 198 3.01 18.96 -5.41
CA ALA A 198 4.39 19.14 -4.95
C ALA A 198 5.32 19.60 -6.10
N THR A 199 5.20 18.98 -7.28
CA THR A 199 5.96 19.38 -8.47
C THR A 199 5.64 20.81 -8.90
N GLN A 200 4.36 21.18 -8.94
CA GLN A 200 3.94 22.55 -9.27
C GLN A 200 4.49 23.59 -8.29
N GLN A 201 4.51 23.28 -6.99
CA GLN A 201 5.12 24.16 -5.98
C GLN A 201 6.61 24.37 -6.21
N VAL A 202 7.37 23.30 -6.51
CA VAL A 202 8.81 23.41 -6.82
C VAL A 202 9.04 24.29 -8.05
N VAL A 203 8.27 24.11 -9.11
CA VAL A 203 8.37 24.95 -10.34
C VAL A 203 8.02 26.41 -10.02
N LEU A 204 6.99 26.66 -9.26
CA LEU A 204 6.55 28.02 -8.90
C LEU A 204 7.63 28.75 -8.07
N TYR A 205 8.16 28.11 -7.03
CA TYR A 205 9.21 28.70 -6.20
C TYR A 205 10.50 28.87 -6.98
N GLY A 206 10.88 27.91 -7.83
CA GLY A 206 12.03 28.00 -8.73
C GLY A 206 11.92 29.18 -9.69
N SER A 207 10.76 29.38 -10.33
CA SER A 207 10.53 30.51 -11.23
C SER A 207 10.57 31.86 -10.52
N LEU A 208 10.04 31.94 -9.28
CA LEU A 208 10.11 33.16 -8.46
C LEU A 208 11.54 33.54 -8.12
N ILE A 209 12.39 32.56 -7.74
CA ILE A 209 13.79 32.77 -7.46
C ILE A 209 14.54 33.31 -8.70
N ILE A 210 14.31 32.70 -9.86
CA ILE A 210 14.90 33.15 -11.13
C ILE A 210 14.48 34.60 -11.45
N LEU A 211 13.22 34.94 -11.26
CA LEU A 211 12.70 36.27 -11.51
C LEU A 211 13.36 37.32 -10.58
N LEU A 212 13.57 36.99 -9.31
CA LEU A 212 14.27 37.84 -8.35
C LEU A 212 15.75 38.05 -8.74
N LEU A 213 16.43 36.99 -9.19
CA LEU A 213 17.81 37.06 -9.68
C LEU A 213 17.93 37.96 -10.91
N VAL A 214 17.02 37.83 -11.88
CA VAL A 214 16.97 38.68 -13.07
C VAL A 214 16.71 40.13 -12.70
N ALA A 215 15.76 40.41 -11.80
CA ALA A 215 15.52 41.78 -11.29
C ALA A 215 16.76 42.37 -10.59
N GLY A 216 17.43 41.60 -9.76
CA GLY A 216 18.69 41.98 -9.12
C GLY A 216 19.77 42.32 -10.14
N LEU A 217 19.97 41.49 -11.17
CA LEU A 217 20.92 41.74 -12.25
C LEU A 217 20.61 43.06 -13.01
N LEU A 218 19.33 43.27 -13.35
CA LEU A 218 18.90 44.50 -14.00
C LEU A 218 19.17 45.75 -13.15
N LEU A 219 18.99 45.68 -11.83
CA LEU A 219 19.34 46.75 -10.92
C LEU A 219 20.84 47.04 -10.89
N VAL A 220 21.69 46.00 -10.91
CA VAL A 220 23.14 46.15 -10.97
C VAL A 220 23.56 46.80 -12.30
N VAL A 221 23.05 46.34 -13.44
CA VAL A 221 23.27 46.92 -14.75
C VAL A 221 22.83 48.38 -14.81
N TYR A 222 21.65 48.69 -14.31
CA TYR A 222 21.11 50.06 -14.26
C TYR A 222 22.01 50.99 -13.44
N LYS A 223 22.45 50.57 -12.24
CA LYS A 223 23.40 51.33 -11.42
C LYS A 223 24.74 51.53 -12.11
N SER A 224 25.26 50.52 -12.76
CA SER A 224 26.51 50.58 -13.53
C SER A 224 26.44 51.59 -14.69
N LEU A 225 25.37 51.51 -15.49
CA LEU A 225 25.11 52.46 -16.60
C LEU A 225 24.97 53.89 -16.11
N ARG A 226 24.24 54.10 -15.00
CA ARG A 226 24.07 55.43 -14.38
C ARG A 226 25.42 55.99 -13.89
N SER A 227 26.27 55.18 -13.26
CA SER A 227 27.60 55.55 -12.82
C SER A 227 28.50 55.92 -14.00
N LYS A 228 28.50 55.12 -15.06
CA LYS A 228 29.26 55.35 -16.30
C LYS A 228 28.85 56.65 -16.99
N ASN A 229 27.56 56.95 -17.06
CA ASN A 229 27.04 58.19 -17.61
C ASN A 229 27.45 59.41 -16.77
N ARG A 230 27.50 59.28 -15.46
CA ARG A 230 27.99 60.37 -14.56
C ARG A 230 29.46 60.62 -14.77
N LEU A 231 30.28 59.58 -14.84
CA LEU A 231 31.72 59.68 -15.09
C LEU A 231 31.99 60.30 -16.47
N ASN A 232 31.26 59.90 -17.51
CA ASN A 232 31.41 60.48 -18.85
C ASN A 232 31.07 61.97 -18.87
N LYS A 233 30.08 62.44 -18.12
CA LYS A 233 29.76 63.87 -17.98
C LYS A 233 30.87 64.64 -17.27
N GLU A 234 31.46 64.06 -16.25
CA GLU A 234 32.61 64.68 -15.53
C GLU A 234 33.84 64.76 -16.44
N LEU A 235 34.19 63.71 -17.15
CA LEU A 235 35.27 63.69 -18.13
C LEU A 235 35.08 64.75 -19.24
N PHE A 236 33.82 64.88 -19.72
CA PHE A 236 33.52 65.89 -20.73
C PHE A 236 33.75 67.32 -20.20
N LYS A 237 33.32 67.61 -18.96
CA LYS A 237 33.64 68.93 -18.31
C LYS A 237 35.14 69.19 -18.12
N GLN A 238 35.90 68.20 -17.67
CA GLN A 238 37.29 68.28 -17.50
C GLN A 238 38.03 68.58 -18.84
N LYS A 239 37.58 67.88 -19.89
CA LYS A 239 38.15 68.11 -21.25
C LYS A 239 37.86 69.52 -21.74
N GLN A 240 36.67 70.08 -21.54
CA GLN A 240 36.39 71.49 -21.86
C GLN A 240 37.25 72.46 -21.08
N GLN A 241 37.45 72.29 -19.77
CA GLN A 241 38.29 73.10 -18.94
C GLN A 241 39.76 73.05 -19.40
N LEU A 242 40.21 71.88 -19.81
CA LEU A 242 41.60 71.73 -20.33
C LEU A 242 41.77 72.44 -21.67
N GLU A 243 40.79 72.41 -22.56
CA GLU A 243 40.78 73.13 -23.83
C GLU A 243 40.82 74.67 -23.59
N GLU A 244 39.97 75.16 -22.68
CA GLU A 244 39.96 76.58 -22.31
C GLU A 244 41.32 77.02 -21.71
N GLN A 245 41.96 76.20 -20.88
CA GLN A 245 43.34 76.52 -20.33
C GLN A 245 44.37 76.48 -21.43
N ARG A 246 44.29 75.55 -22.35
CA ARG A 246 45.24 75.50 -23.48
C ARG A 246 45.14 76.77 -24.35
N ASP A 247 43.91 77.15 -24.68
CA ASP A 247 43.70 78.34 -25.51
C ASP A 247 44.21 79.64 -24.83
N LYS A 248 44.01 79.77 -23.50
CA LYS A 248 44.59 80.88 -22.69
C LYS A 248 46.12 80.88 -22.70
N LEU A 249 46.71 79.68 -22.58
CA LEU A 249 48.19 79.55 -22.65
C LEU A 249 48.75 79.88 -24.04
N GLU A 250 48.02 79.53 -25.11
CA GLU A 250 48.40 79.87 -26.46
C GLU A 250 48.34 81.40 -26.68
N GLU A 251 47.28 82.03 -26.18
CA GLU A 251 47.13 83.49 -26.22
C GLU A 251 48.29 84.21 -25.42
N GLN A 252 48.64 83.74 -24.22
CA GLN A 252 49.72 84.24 -23.43
C GLN A 252 51.09 84.02 -24.11
N ARG A 253 51.33 82.91 -24.78
CA ARG A 253 52.48 82.62 -25.56
C ARG A 253 52.66 83.63 -26.70
N ASP A 254 51.59 83.91 -27.44
CA ASP A 254 51.60 84.81 -28.58
C ASP A 254 51.81 86.26 -28.15
N GLN A 255 51.28 86.68 -26.98
CA GLN A 255 51.55 87.96 -26.36
C GLN A 255 53.02 88.07 -25.93
N LEU A 256 53.60 87.00 -25.36
CA LEU A 256 55.08 87.00 -25.02
C LEU A 256 55.94 87.04 -26.25
N ILE A 257 55.60 86.42 -27.36
CA ILE A 257 56.36 86.51 -28.65
C ILE A 257 56.28 87.95 -29.21
N GLN A 258 55.10 88.59 -29.20
CA GLN A 258 54.99 90.00 -29.59
C GLN A 258 55.80 90.93 -28.72
N LEU A 259 55.80 90.72 -27.38
CA LEU A 259 56.57 91.51 -26.45
C LEU A 259 58.07 91.34 -26.68
N SER A 260 58.51 90.09 -26.96
CA SER A 260 59.93 89.82 -27.30
C SER A 260 60.36 90.50 -28.59
N HIS A 261 59.53 90.48 -29.65
CA HIS A 261 59.81 91.25 -30.86
C HIS A 261 59.88 92.75 -30.64
N GLN A 262 59.00 93.37 -29.85
CA GLN A 262 59.07 94.79 -29.50
C GLN A 262 60.30 95.11 -28.66
N LEU A 263 60.76 94.20 -27.81
CA LEU A 263 61.98 94.35 -27.04
C LEU A 263 63.26 94.30 -27.95
N GLU A 264 63.26 93.37 -28.94
CA GLU A 264 64.37 93.34 -29.92
C GLU A 264 64.42 94.59 -30.80
N GLU A 265 63.22 95.05 -31.28
CA GLU A 265 63.18 96.33 -32.04
C GLU A 265 63.63 97.52 -31.20
N ALA A 266 63.22 97.59 -29.92
CA ALA A 266 63.61 98.64 -29.02
C ALA A 266 65.12 98.59 -28.66
N THR A 267 65.75 97.45 -28.65
CA THR A 267 67.20 97.27 -28.46
C THR A 267 67.98 97.62 -29.70
N HIS A 268 67.48 97.28 -30.90
CA HIS A 268 68.12 97.71 -32.17
C HIS A 268 68.01 99.22 -32.44
N ALA A 269 67.00 99.88 -31.91
CA ALA A 269 66.84 101.34 -32.08
C ALA A 269 67.74 102.17 -31.12
N LYS A 270 68.47 101.52 -30.18
CA LYS A 270 69.41 102.22 -29.22
C LYS A 270 70.89 101.97 -29.51
N LEU A 271 71.25 101.27 -30.53
CA LEU A 271 72.59 101.09 -31.10
C LEU A 271 72.76 102.00 -32.32
#